data_30663da854d200a4d4010c0cf0cc008b
#
_entry.id   30663da854d200a4d4010c0cf0cc008b
#
_cell.length_a   1.000
_cell.length_b   1.000
_cell.length_c   1.000
_cell.angle_alpha   90.00
_cell.angle_beta   90.00
_cell.angle_gamma   90.00
#
_symmetry.space_group_name_H-M   'P 1'
#
loop_
_entity.id
_entity.type
_entity.pdbx_description
1 polymer ?
#
loop_
_entity_poly.entity_id
_entity_poly.type
_entity_poly.pdbx_seq_one_letter_code
_entity_poly.pdbx_strand_id
1 'polypeptide(L)'
;MNQISIEKIKVKSNGERALSEDTAANLLLMLETVVERSVSKARVKGYRVGGKTGTAEIFSDGYSGDTHNAFFVGIAPISNPRIVTVVVVNEPQGQKYYGGQVAAPIFSLIVSGALRIMGIPPDENTKS
;
A
#
# COMPACT_ATOMS: atom_id res chain seq x y z
N MET A 1 1.61 24.49 -9.27
CA MET A 1 2.53 23.41 -9.67
C MET A 1 2.90 22.61 -8.42
N ASN A 2 2.44 21.39 -8.30
CA ASN A 2 2.75 20.55 -7.14
C ASN A 2 4.20 20.08 -7.26
N GLN A 3 5.01 20.47 -6.30
CA GLN A 3 6.41 20.10 -6.25
C GLN A 3 6.53 18.68 -5.65
N ILE A 4 7.00 17.72 -6.43
CA ILE A 4 7.32 16.38 -5.94
C ILE A 4 8.73 16.46 -5.35
N SER A 5 8.81 16.36 -4.02
CA SER A 5 10.08 16.20 -3.32
C SER A 5 10.43 14.72 -3.23
N ILE A 6 11.53 14.32 -3.84
CA ILE A 6 12.10 12.98 -3.66
C ILE A 6 13.24 13.09 -2.65
N GLU A 7 12.99 12.68 -1.41
CA GLU A 7 14.04 12.55 -0.41
C GLU A 7 14.67 11.16 -0.51
N LYS A 8 15.98 11.13 -0.74
CA LYS A 8 16.75 9.90 -0.73
C LYS A 8 17.13 9.55 0.71
N ILE A 9 16.30 8.75 1.37
CA ILE A 9 16.60 8.26 2.71
C ILE A 9 17.68 7.19 2.62
N LYS A 10 18.88 7.46 3.17
CA LYS A 10 19.87 6.43 3.41
C LYS A 10 19.46 5.62 4.63
N VAL A 11 18.84 4.49 4.41
CA VAL A 11 18.57 3.53 5.47
C VAL A 11 19.90 2.84 5.83
N LYS A 12 20.41 3.04 7.05
CA LYS A 12 21.47 2.19 7.60
C LYS A 12 20.86 0.79 7.81
N SER A 13 21.52 -0.23 7.30
CA SER A 13 21.07 -1.63 7.27
C SER A 13 21.02 -2.35 8.63
N ASN A 14 21.02 -1.63 9.74
CA ASN A 14 20.99 -2.19 11.10
C ASN A 14 19.57 -2.16 11.69
N GLY A 15 18.59 -2.60 10.91
CA GLY A 15 17.24 -2.77 11.40
C GLY A 15 17.18 -3.89 12.45
N GLU A 16 16.55 -3.61 13.59
CA GLU A 16 16.22 -4.61 14.59
C GLU A 16 14.97 -5.38 14.13
N ARG A 17 14.99 -6.71 14.27
CA ARG A 17 13.84 -7.54 13.93
C ARG A 17 12.73 -7.35 14.96
N ALA A 18 11.59 -6.80 14.51
CA ALA A 18 10.44 -6.54 15.36
C ALA A 18 9.49 -7.76 15.49
N LEU A 19 9.48 -8.66 14.50
CA LEU A 19 8.63 -9.85 14.44
C LEU A 19 9.45 -11.09 14.10
N SER A 20 9.01 -12.27 14.56
CA SER A 20 9.57 -13.53 14.08
C SER A 20 9.28 -13.72 12.58
N GLU A 21 10.07 -14.54 11.90
CA GLU A 21 9.87 -14.84 10.48
C GLU A 21 8.51 -15.48 10.22
N ASP A 22 8.09 -16.41 11.06
CA ASP A 22 6.79 -17.08 10.96
C ASP A 22 5.63 -16.09 11.12
N THR A 23 5.73 -15.19 12.10
CA THR A 23 4.70 -14.14 12.30
C THR A 23 4.63 -13.21 11.10
N ALA A 24 5.77 -12.78 10.57
CA ALA A 24 5.82 -11.93 9.39
C ALA A 24 5.23 -12.62 8.16
N ALA A 25 5.55 -13.90 7.93
CA ALA A 25 5.00 -14.68 6.83
C ALA A 25 3.48 -14.82 6.93
N ASN A 26 2.95 -15.14 8.11
CA ASN A 26 1.51 -15.24 8.34
C ASN A 26 0.80 -13.90 8.11
N LEU A 27 1.37 -12.78 8.56
CA LEU A 27 0.82 -11.45 8.32
C LEU A 27 0.79 -11.10 6.83
N LEU A 28 1.83 -11.45 6.07
CA LEU A 28 1.85 -11.24 4.62
C LEU A 28 0.70 -11.96 3.92
N LEU A 29 0.42 -13.21 4.28
CA LEU A 29 -0.70 -13.98 3.73
C LEU A 29 -2.06 -13.39 4.11
N MET A 30 -2.20 -12.89 5.34
CA MET A 30 -3.41 -12.18 5.75
C MET A 30 -3.62 -10.89 4.95
N LEU A 31 -2.56 -10.10 4.75
CA LEU A 31 -2.62 -8.86 3.97
C LEU A 31 -2.92 -9.13 2.49
N GLU A 32 -2.39 -10.22 1.92
CA GLU A 32 -2.74 -10.68 0.57
C GLU A 32 -4.23 -11.01 0.47
N THR A 33 -4.76 -11.75 1.45
CA THR A 33 -6.19 -12.10 1.50
C THR A 33 -7.08 -10.84 1.54
N VAL A 34 -6.66 -9.78 2.24
CA VAL A 34 -7.38 -8.49 2.23
C VAL A 34 -7.48 -7.91 0.83
N VAL A 35 -6.37 -7.89 0.09
CA VAL A 35 -6.36 -7.37 -1.29
C VAL A 35 -7.23 -8.24 -2.20
N GLU A 36 -7.12 -9.54 -2.09
CA GLU A 36 -7.89 -10.46 -2.94
C GLU A 36 -9.40 -10.40 -2.71
N ARG A 37 -9.84 -10.28 -1.47
CA ARG A 37 -11.25 -10.37 -1.11
C ARG A 37 -11.94 -9.02 -0.98
N SER A 38 -11.23 -8.01 -0.50
CA SER A 38 -11.87 -6.76 -0.07
C SER A 38 -11.38 -5.52 -0.81
N VAL A 39 -10.17 -5.52 -1.38
CA VAL A 39 -9.56 -4.34 -2.00
C VAL A 39 -8.97 -4.67 -3.38
N SER A 40 -9.80 -5.23 -4.25
CA SER A 40 -9.37 -5.70 -5.58
C SER A 40 -8.70 -4.63 -6.45
N LYS A 41 -8.96 -3.35 -6.19
CA LYS A 41 -8.33 -2.22 -6.90
C LYS A 41 -6.83 -2.07 -6.59
N ALA A 42 -6.33 -2.68 -5.51
CA ALA A 42 -4.91 -2.72 -5.18
C ALA A 42 -4.14 -3.82 -5.94
N ARG A 43 -4.82 -4.72 -6.63
CA ARG A 43 -4.18 -5.82 -7.36
C ARG A 43 -3.22 -5.30 -8.42
N VAL A 44 -2.09 -5.98 -8.55
CA VAL A 44 -1.10 -5.74 -9.60
C VAL A 44 -0.98 -7.00 -10.44
N LYS A 45 -1.27 -6.89 -11.74
CA LYS A 45 -1.28 -8.05 -12.65
C LYS A 45 0.10 -8.74 -12.66
N GLY A 46 0.09 -10.03 -12.43
CA GLY A 46 1.28 -10.89 -12.42
C GLY A 46 1.99 -10.94 -11.05
N TYR A 47 1.55 -10.15 -10.08
CA TYR A 47 2.19 -10.10 -8.77
C TYR A 47 1.21 -10.34 -7.64
N ARG A 48 1.68 -11.07 -6.63
CA ARG A 48 0.99 -11.22 -5.35
C ARG A 48 1.27 -9.99 -4.51
N VAL A 49 0.22 -9.29 -4.10
CA VAL A 49 0.32 -8.07 -3.30
C VAL A 49 -0.55 -8.16 -2.06
N GLY A 50 -0.08 -7.61 -0.98
CA GLY A 50 -0.82 -7.49 0.26
C GLY A 50 -0.94 -6.06 0.71
N GLY A 51 -1.95 -5.74 1.51
CA GLY A 51 -2.08 -4.39 2.02
C GLY A 51 -3.33 -4.16 2.85
N LYS A 52 -3.45 -2.94 3.35
CA LYS A 52 -4.56 -2.49 4.19
C LYS A 52 -4.93 -1.06 3.88
N THR A 53 -6.23 -0.83 3.80
CA THR A 53 -6.81 0.51 3.70
C THR A 53 -6.92 1.19 5.06
N GLY A 54 -6.94 2.49 5.06
CA GLY A 54 -7.36 3.30 6.18
C GLY A 54 -8.04 4.57 5.72
N THR A 55 -8.89 5.10 6.59
CA THR A 55 -9.55 6.39 6.42
C THR A 55 -9.51 7.08 7.77
N ALA A 56 -8.89 8.25 7.84
CA ALA A 56 -8.80 9.06 9.04
C ALA A 56 -9.64 10.31 8.90
N GLU A 57 -10.50 10.57 9.86
CA GLU A 57 -11.26 11.81 9.94
C GLU A 57 -10.35 12.93 10.42
N ILE A 58 -10.48 14.11 9.80
CA ILE A 58 -9.75 15.30 10.20
C ILE A 58 -10.69 16.18 11.03
N PHE A 59 -10.35 16.34 12.30
CA PHE A 59 -11.06 17.26 13.19
C PHE A 59 -10.37 18.62 13.15
N SER A 60 -11.05 19.63 12.61
CA SER A 60 -10.65 21.04 12.77
C SER A 60 -11.51 21.72 13.84
N ASP A 61 -10.92 22.58 14.64
CA ASP A 61 -11.56 23.27 15.76
C ASP A 61 -12.95 23.83 15.40
N GLY A 62 -14.00 23.23 15.97
CA GLY A 62 -15.37 23.75 15.96
C GLY A 62 -16.25 23.38 14.76
N TYR A 63 -15.75 22.65 13.79
CA TYR A 63 -16.55 22.08 12.69
C TYR A 63 -16.27 20.58 12.59
N SER A 64 -17.29 19.76 12.78
CA SER A 64 -17.29 18.37 12.30
C SER A 64 -17.36 18.42 10.77
N GLY A 65 -16.24 18.72 10.14
CA GLY A 65 -16.14 18.73 8.69
C GLY A 65 -16.03 17.30 8.18
N ASP A 66 -16.75 16.97 7.12
CA ASP A 66 -16.65 15.72 6.36
C ASP A 66 -15.29 15.57 5.63
N THR A 67 -14.20 16.03 6.25
CA THR A 67 -12.86 15.94 5.68
C THR A 67 -12.15 14.70 6.19
N HIS A 68 -11.64 13.90 5.25
CA HIS A 68 -10.99 12.64 5.52
C HIS A 68 -9.65 12.56 4.80
N ASN A 69 -8.71 11.83 5.38
CA ASN A 69 -7.54 11.34 4.67
C ASN A 69 -7.74 9.86 4.35
N ALA A 70 -7.69 9.52 3.07
CA ALA A 70 -7.76 8.15 2.62
C ALA A 70 -6.35 7.61 2.37
N PHE A 71 -6.03 6.41 2.89
CA PHE A 71 -4.73 5.83 2.66
C PHE A 71 -4.79 4.33 2.38
N PHE A 72 -3.75 3.86 1.72
CA PHE A 72 -3.47 2.46 1.50
C PHE A 72 -1.98 2.19 1.73
N VAL A 73 -1.69 1.19 2.53
CA VAL A 73 -0.33 0.67 2.74
C VAL A 73 -0.26 -0.71 2.12
N GLY A 74 0.71 -0.95 1.26
CA GLY A 74 0.85 -2.24 0.62
C GLY A 74 2.29 -2.71 0.46
N ILE A 75 2.43 -4.01 0.29
CA ILE A 75 3.70 -4.74 0.19
C ILE A 75 3.67 -5.60 -1.07
N ALA A 76 4.77 -5.64 -1.81
CA ALA A 76 4.92 -6.45 -3.01
C ALA A 76 6.39 -6.82 -3.29
N PRO A 77 6.64 -7.97 -3.94
CA PRO A 77 5.77 -9.15 -4.04
C PRO A 77 5.61 -9.87 -2.69
N ILE A 78 4.55 -10.65 -2.51
CA ILE A 78 4.33 -11.39 -1.25
C ILE A 78 5.32 -12.52 -1.08
N SER A 79 5.71 -13.20 -2.16
CA SER A 79 6.67 -14.31 -2.11
C SER A 79 8.06 -13.91 -1.63
N ASN A 80 8.48 -12.68 -1.94
CA ASN A 80 9.75 -12.09 -1.52
C ASN A 80 9.63 -10.57 -1.48
N PRO A 81 9.16 -9.98 -0.38
CA PRO A 81 8.87 -8.55 -0.30
C PRO A 81 10.06 -7.66 -0.64
N ARG A 82 9.87 -6.75 -1.58
CA ARG A 82 10.88 -5.81 -2.08
C ARG A 82 10.47 -4.36 -1.92
N ILE A 83 9.18 -4.08 -1.89
CA ILE A 83 8.64 -2.73 -1.81
C ILE A 83 7.55 -2.67 -0.76
N VAL A 84 7.61 -1.65 0.08
CA VAL A 84 6.49 -1.16 0.89
C VAL A 84 6.12 0.21 0.36
N THR A 85 4.85 0.39 0.04
CA THR A 85 4.34 1.66 -0.51
C THR A 85 3.18 2.17 0.34
N VAL A 86 3.24 3.43 0.70
CA VAL A 86 2.15 4.14 1.37
C VAL A 86 1.62 5.19 0.41
N VAL A 87 0.32 5.15 0.16
CA VAL A 87 -0.39 6.17 -0.61
C VAL A 87 -1.34 6.89 0.33
N VAL A 88 -1.21 8.19 0.41
CA VAL A 88 -2.09 9.07 1.20
C VAL A 88 -2.75 10.06 0.24
N VAL A 89 -4.07 10.12 0.28
CA VAL A 89 -4.86 11.11 -0.44
C VAL A 89 -5.51 12.01 0.59
N ASN A 90 -5.04 13.26 0.64
CA ASN A 90 -5.55 14.24 1.56
C ASN A 90 -6.86 14.82 1.02
N GLU A 91 -7.89 14.83 1.86
CA GLU A 91 -9.18 15.45 1.58
C GLU A 91 -9.72 15.13 0.18
N PRO A 92 -9.89 13.82 -0.19
CA PRO A 92 -10.42 13.48 -1.49
C PRO A 92 -11.80 14.11 -1.69
N GLN A 93 -11.98 14.77 -2.83
CA GLN A 93 -13.23 15.42 -3.17
C GLN A 93 -14.23 14.44 -3.79
N GLY A 94 -15.52 14.67 -3.53
CA GLY A 94 -16.60 13.89 -4.10
C GLY A 94 -17.11 12.77 -3.18
N GLN A 95 -17.93 11.87 -3.74
CA GLN A 95 -18.59 10.80 -2.97
C GLN A 95 -17.68 9.63 -2.58
N LYS A 96 -16.48 9.54 -3.17
CA LYS A 96 -15.52 8.45 -2.92
C LYS A 96 -14.35 8.97 -2.09
N TYR A 97 -14.31 8.62 -0.82
CA TYR A 97 -13.26 9.05 0.11
C TYR A 97 -12.55 7.90 0.84
N TYR A 98 -13.00 6.66 0.65
CA TYR A 98 -12.37 5.50 1.29
C TYR A 98 -11.05 5.11 0.62
N GLY A 99 -10.07 4.70 1.41
CA GLY A 99 -8.74 4.28 0.95
C GLY A 99 -8.76 3.19 -0.13
N GLY A 100 -9.70 2.25 -0.05
CA GLY A 100 -9.90 1.22 -1.07
C GLY A 100 -10.43 1.74 -2.42
N GLN A 101 -11.01 2.91 -2.44
CA GLN A 101 -11.56 3.52 -3.66
C GLN A 101 -10.62 4.52 -4.31
N VAL A 102 -9.84 5.26 -3.54
CA VAL A 102 -9.01 6.36 -4.04
C VAL A 102 -7.50 6.08 -3.91
N ALA A 103 -7.03 5.48 -2.83
CA ALA A 103 -5.61 5.21 -2.61
C ALA A 103 -5.14 3.88 -3.21
N ALA A 104 -5.96 2.82 -3.14
CA ALA A 104 -5.61 1.50 -3.65
C ALA A 104 -5.33 1.46 -5.17
N PRO A 105 -6.10 2.12 -6.05
CA PRO A 105 -5.77 2.19 -7.47
C PRO A 105 -4.44 2.87 -7.76
N ILE A 106 -4.10 3.92 -7.00
CA ILE A 106 -2.83 4.65 -7.12
C ILE A 106 -1.67 3.74 -6.71
N PHE A 107 -1.83 3.00 -5.61
CA PHE A 107 -0.87 1.97 -5.20
C PHE A 107 -0.61 0.96 -6.33
N SER A 108 -1.67 0.38 -6.91
CA SER A 108 -1.55 -0.60 -7.99
C SER A 108 -0.73 -0.05 -9.17
N LEU A 109 -1.01 1.17 -9.59
CA LEU A 109 -0.31 1.83 -10.70
C LEU A 109 1.17 2.06 -10.40
N ILE A 110 1.48 2.61 -9.23
CA ILE A 110 2.86 2.91 -8.80
C ILE A 110 3.67 1.61 -8.69
N VAL A 111 3.14 0.62 -8.00
CA VAL A 111 3.85 -0.63 -7.72
C VAL A 111 4.05 -1.45 -8.99
N SER A 112 3.07 -1.47 -9.90
CA SER A 112 3.22 -2.10 -11.22
C SER A 112 4.40 -1.53 -12.00
N GLY A 113 4.55 -0.21 -12.01
CA GLY A 113 5.68 0.47 -12.66
C GLY A 113 7.00 0.19 -11.96
N ALA A 114 7.02 0.30 -10.62
CA ALA A 114 8.23 0.12 -9.82
C ALA A 114 8.80 -1.30 -9.93
N LEU A 115 7.97 -2.33 -9.85
CA LEU A 115 8.40 -3.74 -9.98
C LEU A 115 9.05 -4.02 -11.33
N ARG A 116 8.51 -3.43 -12.41
CA ARG A 116 9.11 -3.55 -13.75
C ARG A 116 10.46 -2.85 -13.85
N ILE A 117 10.57 -1.62 -13.35
CA ILE A 117 11.83 -0.86 -13.35
C ILE A 117 12.91 -1.57 -12.53
N MET A 118 12.52 -2.20 -11.42
CA MET A 118 13.42 -2.96 -10.57
C MET A 118 13.78 -4.34 -11.15
N GLY A 119 13.18 -4.77 -12.26
CA GLY A 119 13.41 -6.07 -12.88
C GLY A 119 12.96 -7.25 -12.00
N ILE A 120 11.96 -7.04 -11.14
CA ILE A 120 11.44 -8.09 -10.26
C ILE A 120 10.49 -8.99 -11.06
N PRO A 121 10.74 -10.32 -11.09
CA PRO A 121 9.88 -11.24 -11.84
C PRO A 121 8.51 -11.39 -11.17
N PRO A 122 7.45 -11.64 -11.97
CA PRO A 122 6.12 -11.96 -11.47
C PRO A 122 6.11 -13.20 -10.56
N ASP A 123 5.29 -13.17 -9.52
CA ASP A 123 5.16 -14.25 -8.52
C ASP A 123 3.73 -14.81 -8.38
N GLU A 124 2.79 -14.40 -9.23
CA GLU A 124 1.39 -14.83 -9.14
C GLU A 124 1.22 -16.36 -9.22
N ASN A 125 2.09 -17.04 -9.97
CA ASN A 125 2.05 -18.49 -10.13
C ASN A 125 2.75 -19.27 -8.99
N THR A 126 3.25 -18.62 -7.97
CA THR A 126 3.94 -19.26 -6.83
C THR A 126 3.00 -19.66 -5.69
N LYS A 127 1.69 -19.57 -5.89
CA LYS A 127 0.70 -20.10 -4.95
C LYS A 127 0.71 -21.61 -5.02
N SER A 128 1.33 -22.23 -4.03
CA SER A 128 1.22 -23.68 -3.77
C SER A 128 0.09 -23.96 -2.79
#